data_73652759e22cb5392fba0b3f45f30ace
#
_entry.id   73652759e22cb5392fba0b3f45f30ace
#
_cell.length_a   1.000
_cell.length_b   1.000
_cell.length_c   1.000
_cell.angle_alpha   90.00
_cell.angle_beta   90.00
_cell.angle_gamma   90.00
#
_symmetry.space_group_name_H-M   'P 1'
#
loop_
_entity.id
_entity.type
_entity.pdbx_description
1 polymer ?
#
loop_
_entity_poly.entity_id
_entity_poly.type
_entity_poly.pdbx_seq_one_letter_code
_entity_poly.pdbx_strand_id
1 'polypeptide(L)'
;MGIRLIQGDCLEVMQSLPSNSVDLIICDLPYGVTHNSWDKPLDLAALWTQYNRIAKVQAPILLFATGKFLIELGASNLKDYRHKIVWHKTMCTGFLNASRAPLRAHEDILVFYRKAPKFNRVYIDNVGEPYVRVRIREEDRSGRCYGKMSSDPVISKSDSSRLSTDVLKFSKDNCRTATNGTAKPVALLEHLMRMYSDEGMTVLDNCLGSGSTAIAAHNTNRNFIGIELHQPMLDAAKQRLDKLGITYD
;
A
#
# COMPACT_ATOMS: atom_id res chain seq x y z
N MET A 1 9.80 18.22 6.46
CA MET A 1 8.89 17.08 6.38
C MET A 1 7.77 17.31 7.37
N GLY A 2 6.52 17.33 6.91
CA GLY A 2 5.35 17.59 7.75
C GLY A 2 4.45 16.36 7.81
N ILE A 3 3.99 16.01 9.00
CA ILE A 3 2.92 15.03 9.21
C ILE A 3 1.70 15.80 9.71
N ARG A 4 0.61 15.68 9.00
CA ARG A 4 -0.65 16.36 9.33
C ARG A 4 -1.72 15.33 9.61
N LEU A 5 -2.37 15.44 10.78
CA LEU A 5 -3.44 14.55 11.22
C LEU A 5 -4.75 15.33 11.35
N ILE A 6 -5.78 14.90 10.66
CA ILE A 6 -7.06 15.61 10.57
C ILE A 6 -8.18 14.70 11.06
N GLN A 7 -8.95 15.17 12.04
CA GLN A 7 -10.17 14.51 12.48
C GLN A 7 -11.34 14.91 11.58
N GLY A 8 -12.09 13.94 11.08
CA GLY A 8 -13.31 14.19 10.31
C GLY A 8 -13.66 13.09 9.31
N ASP A 9 -14.81 13.26 8.66
CA ASP A 9 -15.18 12.40 7.53
C ASP A 9 -14.24 12.63 6.37
N CYS A 10 -13.66 11.56 5.83
CA CYS A 10 -12.62 11.68 4.81
C CYS A 10 -13.14 12.30 3.50
N LEU A 11 -14.40 12.06 3.12
CA LEU A 11 -14.98 12.64 1.91
C LEU A 11 -15.17 14.16 2.07
N GLU A 12 -15.53 14.62 3.27
CA GLU A 12 -15.66 16.07 3.58
C GLU A 12 -14.27 16.72 3.69
N VAL A 13 -13.37 16.13 4.47
CA VAL A 13 -12.02 16.70 4.67
C VAL A 13 -11.26 16.77 3.35
N MET A 14 -11.33 15.74 2.51
CA MET A 14 -10.66 15.77 1.22
C MET A 14 -11.11 16.94 0.33
N GLN A 15 -12.35 17.45 0.46
CA GLN A 15 -12.82 18.63 -0.30
C GLN A 15 -11.95 19.86 -0.03
N SER A 16 -11.40 20.00 1.17
CA SER A 16 -10.53 21.12 1.56
C SER A 16 -9.08 20.97 1.07
N LEU A 17 -8.67 19.79 0.64
CA LEU A 17 -7.32 19.58 0.14
C LEU A 17 -7.16 20.17 -1.27
N PRO A 18 -6.01 20.78 -1.58
CA PRO A 18 -5.76 21.33 -2.91
C PRO A 18 -5.79 20.25 -3.99
N SER A 19 -6.27 20.61 -5.18
CA SER A 19 -6.17 19.72 -6.36
C SER A 19 -4.72 19.45 -6.73
N ASN A 20 -4.41 18.22 -7.21
CA ASN A 20 -3.07 17.81 -7.64
C ASN A 20 -1.98 18.03 -6.56
N SER A 21 -2.31 17.82 -5.28
CA SER A 21 -1.38 18.01 -4.15
C SER A 21 -0.81 16.72 -3.58
N VAL A 22 -1.39 15.56 -3.90
CA VAL A 22 -1.02 14.25 -3.37
C VAL A 22 -0.23 13.45 -4.40
N ASP A 23 0.92 12.90 -4.00
CA ASP A 23 1.82 12.13 -4.85
C ASP A 23 1.56 10.62 -4.76
N LEU A 24 1.00 10.14 -3.64
CA LEU A 24 0.71 8.74 -3.39
C LEU A 24 -0.47 8.62 -2.43
N ILE A 25 -1.40 7.73 -2.71
CA ILE A 25 -2.45 7.35 -1.76
C ILE A 25 -2.19 5.90 -1.34
N ILE A 26 -2.13 5.65 -0.02
CA ILE A 26 -2.09 4.31 0.56
C ILE A 26 -3.15 4.26 1.65
N CYS A 27 -4.16 3.42 1.48
CA CYS A 27 -5.28 3.39 2.41
C CYS A 27 -5.85 1.98 2.61
N ASP A 28 -6.20 1.68 3.86
CA ASP A 28 -6.98 0.52 4.27
C ASP A 28 -8.42 0.98 4.52
N LEU A 29 -9.24 0.96 3.47
CA LEU A 29 -10.64 1.41 3.53
C LEU A 29 -11.46 0.52 4.48
N PRO A 30 -12.55 1.02 5.08
CA PRO A 30 -13.49 0.16 5.79
C PRO A 30 -14.22 -0.77 4.80
N TYR A 31 -14.26 -2.08 5.10
CA TYR A 31 -14.78 -3.11 4.19
C TYR A 31 -16.27 -3.43 4.43
N GLY A 32 -16.85 -2.96 5.54
CA GLY A 32 -18.22 -3.32 5.95
C GLY A 32 -18.39 -4.78 6.32
N VAL A 33 -17.34 -5.45 6.80
CA VAL A 33 -17.35 -6.89 7.12
C VAL A 33 -17.27 -7.19 8.61
N THR A 34 -17.09 -6.17 9.44
CA THR A 34 -17.03 -6.32 10.90
C THR A 34 -18.25 -5.68 11.56
N HIS A 35 -18.52 -6.05 12.82
CA HIS A 35 -19.61 -5.43 13.61
C HIS A 35 -19.21 -4.10 14.26
N ASN A 36 -18.02 -3.56 13.93
CA ASN A 36 -17.56 -2.30 14.46
C ASN A 36 -18.31 -1.12 13.82
N SER A 37 -18.69 -0.15 14.63
CA SER A 37 -19.44 1.04 14.16
C SER A 37 -18.69 1.90 13.13
N TRP A 38 -17.36 1.78 13.10
CA TRP A 38 -16.49 2.49 12.17
C TRP A 38 -16.32 1.75 10.82
N ASP A 39 -16.66 0.46 10.73
CA ASP A 39 -16.51 -0.34 9.50
C ASP A 39 -17.74 -0.17 8.59
N LYS A 40 -18.01 1.06 8.19
CA LYS A 40 -19.07 1.39 7.23
C LYS A 40 -18.45 1.59 5.85
N PRO A 41 -18.95 0.88 4.81
CA PRO A 41 -18.48 1.09 3.45
C PRO A 41 -18.61 2.55 3.02
N LEU A 42 -17.58 3.07 2.38
CA LEU A 42 -17.59 4.39 1.78
C LEU A 42 -18.32 4.37 0.43
N ASP A 43 -18.89 5.51 0.03
CA ASP A 43 -19.32 5.71 -1.35
C ASP A 43 -18.09 5.76 -2.26
N LEU A 44 -17.86 4.68 -3.01
CA LEU A 44 -16.71 4.55 -3.90
C LEU A 44 -16.75 5.58 -5.04
N ALA A 45 -17.92 5.98 -5.53
CA ALA A 45 -18.02 6.98 -6.59
C ALA A 45 -17.57 8.36 -6.10
N ALA A 46 -18.03 8.76 -4.91
CA ALA A 46 -17.60 9.99 -4.24
C ALA A 46 -16.09 9.93 -3.91
N LEU A 47 -15.59 8.78 -3.44
CA LEU A 47 -14.17 8.56 -3.14
C LEU A 47 -13.30 8.76 -4.39
N TRP A 48 -13.64 8.12 -5.52
CA TRP A 48 -12.92 8.27 -6.77
C TRP A 48 -12.96 9.71 -7.30
N THR A 49 -14.07 10.42 -7.09
CA THR A 49 -14.18 11.84 -7.45
C THR A 49 -13.14 12.68 -6.71
N GLN A 50 -13.01 12.48 -5.38
CA GLN A 50 -12.00 13.18 -4.59
C GLN A 50 -10.58 12.74 -4.94
N TYR A 51 -10.32 11.45 -5.05
CA TYR A 51 -9.00 10.95 -5.43
C TYR A 51 -8.54 11.50 -6.78
N ASN A 52 -9.42 11.53 -7.78
CA ASN A 52 -9.09 12.09 -9.10
C ASN A 52 -8.78 13.58 -9.07
N ARG A 53 -9.36 14.33 -8.14
CA ARG A 53 -9.12 15.76 -7.97
C ARG A 53 -7.81 16.05 -7.23
N ILE A 54 -7.58 15.38 -6.08
CA ILE A 54 -6.45 15.70 -5.21
C ILE A 54 -5.14 15.01 -5.63
N ALA A 55 -5.23 13.83 -6.21
CA ALA A 55 -4.05 13.08 -6.65
C ALA A 55 -3.46 13.67 -7.94
N LYS A 56 -2.15 13.80 -8.01
CA LYS A 56 -1.44 14.15 -9.25
C LYS A 56 -1.73 13.09 -10.31
N VAL A 57 -1.62 13.45 -11.58
CA VAL A 57 -1.98 12.56 -12.70
C VAL A 57 -1.16 11.25 -12.72
N GLN A 58 0.06 11.29 -12.20
CA GLN A 58 0.95 10.13 -12.07
C GLN A 58 0.93 9.52 -10.66
N ALA A 59 0.12 10.04 -9.74
CA ALA A 59 0.04 9.50 -8.39
C ALA A 59 -0.58 8.10 -8.42
N PRO A 60 0.10 7.08 -7.90
CA PRO A 60 -0.51 5.77 -7.70
C PRO A 60 -1.41 5.80 -6.47
N ILE A 61 -2.44 4.94 -6.50
CA ILE A 61 -3.42 4.74 -5.44
C ILE A 61 -3.37 3.26 -5.07
N LEU A 62 -2.96 2.96 -3.85
CA LEU A 62 -2.78 1.62 -3.31
C LEU A 62 -3.85 1.38 -2.23
N LEU A 63 -4.79 0.50 -2.51
CA LEU A 63 -5.91 0.23 -1.61
C LEU A 63 -5.90 -1.22 -1.16
N PHE A 64 -5.88 -1.43 0.16
CA PHE A 64 -5.99 -2.76 0.73
C PHE A 64 -7.42 -3.28 0.56
N ALA A 65 -7.53 -4.57 0.24
CA ALA A 65 -8.82 -5.22 0.08
C ALA A 65 -8.74 -6.72 0.32
N THR A 66 -9.87 -7.33 0.69
CA THR A 66 -9.99 -8.79 0.81
C THR A 66 -11.42 -9.24 0.54
N GLY A 67 -11.60 -10.52 0.18
CA GLY A 67 -12.91 -11.13 0.00
C GLY A 67 -13.77 -10.44 -1.05
N LYS A 68 -15.06 -10.22 -0.72
CA LYS A 68 -16.03 -9.59 -1.62
C LYS A 68 -15.65 -8.14 -1.96
N PHE A 69 -15.16 -7.40 -0.97
CA PHE A 69 -14.76 -6.01 -1.16
C PHE A 69 -13.63 -5.85 -2.19
N LEU A 70 -12.72 -6.81 -2.31
CA LEU A 70 -11.70 -6.83 -3.35
C LEU A 70 -12.29 -6.74 -4.76
N ILE A 71 -13.37 -7.50 -5.01
CA ILE A 71 -14.06 -7.52 -6.31
C ILE A 71 -14.79 -6.20 -6.55
N GLU A 72 -15.52 -5.72 -5.55
CA GLU A 72 -16.29 -4.48 -5.61
C GLU A 72 -15.37 -3.28 -5.86
N LEU A 73 -14.28 -3.18 -5.10
CA LEU A 73 -13.29 -2.11 -5.24
C LEU A 73 -12.59 -2.17 -6.62
N GLY A 74 -12.18 -3.36 -7.07
CA GLY A 74 -11.57 -3.53 -8.37
C GLY A 74 -12.51 -3.13 -9.51
N ALA A 75 -13.77 -3.55 -9.44
CA ALA A 75 -14.78 -3.23 -10.44
C ALA A 75 -15.17 -1.74 -10.46
N SER A 76 -15.05 -1.03 -9.33
CA SER A 76 -15.43 0.38 -9.20
C SER A 76 -14.60 1.34 -10.05
N ASN A 77 -13.37 0.94 -10.44
CA ASN A 77 -12.50 1.75 -11.31
C ASN A 77 -11.59 0.90 -12.21
N LEU A 78 -12.18 0.06 -13.04
CA LEU A 78 -11.44 -0.79 -14.00
C LEU A 78 -10.57 0.02 -14.96
N LYS A 79 -10.97 1.25 -15.28
CA LYS A 79 -10.22 2.13 -16.18
C LYS A 79 -8.80 2.39 -15.68
N ASP A 80 -8.64 2.63 -14.39
CA ASP A 80 -7.36 2.99 -13.78
C ASP A 80 -6.70 1.83 -13.03
N TYR A 81 -7.39 0.70 -12.87
CA TYR A 81 -6.81 -0.54 -12.32
C TYR A 81 -5.65 -1.03 -13.19
N ARG A 82 -4.56 -1.43 -12.56
CA ARG A 82 -3.35 -1.89 -13.27
C ARG A 82 -2.93 -3.29 -12.87
N HIS A 83 -2.73 -3.52 -11.60
CA HIS A 83 -2.32 -4.81 -11.05
C HIS A 83 -2.65 -4.86 -9.57
N LYS A 84 -2.38 -5.99 -8.96
CA LYS A 84 -2.44 -6.14 -7.51
C LYS A 84 -1.10 -6.60 -6.96
N ILE A 85 -0.87 -6.28 -5.70
CA ILE A 85 0.20 -6.80 -4.87
C ILE A 85 -0.43 -7.67 -3.79
N VAL A 86 0.16 -8.81 -3.50
CA VAL A 86 -0.30 -9.73 -2.45
C VAL A 86 0.58 -9.55 -1.22
N TRP A 87 -0.01 -9.12 -0.12
CA TRP A 87 0.66 -9.19 1.16
C TRP A 87 0.47 -10.59 1.77
N HIS A 88 1.53 -11.40 1.74
CA HIS A 88 1.58 -12.70 2.40
C HIS A 88 1.91 -12.50 3.88
N LYS A 89 0.97 -12.87 4.75
CA LYS A 89 1.08 -12.77 6.20
C LYS A 89 1.86 -13.96 6.77
N THR A 90 2.70 -13.72 7.75
CA THR A 90 3.39 -14.82 8.46
C THR A 90 2.46 -15.60 9.40
N MET A 91 1.35 -14.99 9.82
CA MET A 91 0.29 -15.64 10.60
C MET A 91 -1.03 -15.59 9.83
N CYS A 92 -1.66 -16.74 9.67
CA CYS A 92 -2.97 -16.84 9.06
C CYS A 92 -4.08 -16.27 9.95
N THR A 93 -5.21 -15.93 9.34
CA THR A 93 -6.43 -15.49 10.04
C THR A 93 -7.63 -16.33 9.61
N GLY A 94 -8.75 -16.23 10.32
CA GLY A 94 -9.98 -16.94 9.97
C GLY A 94 -10.17 -18.28 10.68
N PHE A 95 -9.48 -18.49 11.81
CA PHE A 95 -9.54 -19.76 12.58
C PHE A 95 -10.95 -20.19 12.96
N LEU A 96 -11.87 -19.26 13.23
CA LEU A 96 -13.26 -19.57 13.55
C LEU A 96 -14.01 -20.27 12.40
N ASN A 97 -13.53 -20.15 11.17
CA ASN A 97 -14.12 -20.76 9.99
C ASN A 97 -13.25 -21.89 9.41
N ALA A 98 -12.27 -22.39 10.15
CA ALA A 98 -11.29 -23.38 9.66
C ALA A 98 -11.94 -24.71 9.21
N SER A 99 -13.14 -25.03 9.71
CA SER A 99 -13.91 -26.21 9.29
C SER A 99 -14.71 -25.99 7.99
N ARG A 100 -14.79 -24.76 7.48
CA ARG A 100 -15.63 -24.38 6.32
C ARG A 100 -14.85 -23.76 5.17
N ALA A 101 -13.67 -23.20 5.45
CA ALA A 101 -12.84 -22.52 4.46
C ALA A 101 -11.36 -22.56 4.86
N PRO A 102 -10.43 -22.49 3.90
CA PRO A 102 -9.02 -22.36 4.19
C PRO A 102 -8.72 -21.12 5.04
N LEU A 103 -7.69 -21.20 5.88
CA LEU A 103 -7.19 -20.04 6.62
C LEU A 103 -6.66 -18.98 5.64
N ARG A 104 -6.93 -17.72 5.95
CA ARG A 104 -6.48 -16.59 5.12
C ARG A 104 -5.04 -16.23 5.44
N ALA A 105 -4.14 -16.52 4.50
CA ALA A 105 -2.71 -16.24 4.60
C ALA A 105 -2.29 -14.93 3.92
N HIS A 106 -3.19 -14.22 3.24
CA HIS A 106 -2.86 -13.00 2.52
C HIS A 106 -3.98 -11.94 2.57
N GLU A 107 -3.61 -10.73 2.20
CA GLU A 107 -4.50 -9.64 1.77
C GLU A 107 -3.99 -9.11 0.44
N ASP A 108 -4.88 -8.52 -0.34
CA ASP A 108 -4.53 -7.91 -1.63
C ASP A 108 -4.41 -6.39 -1.47
N ILE A 109 -3.56 -5.80 -2.30
CA ILE A 109 -3.39 -4.35 -2.44
C ILE A 109 -3.62 -4.04 -3.92
N LEU A 110 -4.73 -3.41 -4.23
CA LEU A 110 -5.05 -3.00 -5.59
C LEU A 110 -4.31 -1.72 -5.94
N VAL A 111 -3.67 -1.70 -7.10
CA VAL A 111 -2.89 -0.56 -7.60
C VAL A 111 -3.61 0.07 -8.77
N PHE A 112 -3.92 1.36 -8.61
CA PHE A 112 -4.59 2.17 -9.63
C PHE A 112 -3.72 3.37 -9.98
N TYR A 113 -3.70 3.77 -11.24
CA TYR A 113 -3.15 5.06 -11.67
C TYR A 113 -3.65 5.46 -13.06
N ARG A 114 -3.75 6.78 -13.29
CA ARG A 114 -4.18 7.36 -14.58
C ARG A 114 -3.07 7.34 -15.62
N LYS A 115 -1.85 7.75 -15.22
CA LYS A 115 -0.61 7.66 -16.03
C LYS A 115 0.43 6.89 -15.24
N ALA A 116 1.33 6.22 -15.92
CA ALA A 116 2.40 5.45 -15.30
C ALA A 116 3.14 6.29 -14.25
N PRO A 117 3.17 5.85 -12.99
CA PRO A 117 3.90 6.53 -11.93
C PRO A 117 5.40 6.33 -12.09
N LYS A 118 6.18 7.11 -11.35
CA LYS A 118 7.54 6.71 -11.05
C LYS A 118 7.49 5.42 -10.23
N PHE A 119 8.28 4.44 -10.65
CA PHE A 119 8.44 3.18 -9.95
C PHE A 119 9.90 2.96 -9.61
N ASN A 120 10.21 2.86 -8.33
CA ASN A 120 11.55 2.62 -7.83
C ASN A 120 11.78 1.12 -7.65
N ARG A 121 12.92 0.63 -8.12
CA ARG A 121 13.32 -0.77 -7.91
C ARG A 121 13.76 -0.94 -6.46
N VAL A 122 12.95 -1.65 -5.67
CA VAL A 122 13.29 -1.99 -4.30
C VAL A 122 13.75 -3.44 -4.26
N TYR A 123 14.87 -3.69 -3.58
CA TYR A 123 15.43 -5.01 -3.40
C TYR A 123 15.12 -5.52 -2.00
N ILE A 124 14.97 -6.83 -1.88
CA ILE A 124 14.83 -7.54 -0.61
C ILE A 124 16.12 -8.31 -0.40
N ASP A 125 16.80 -8.04 0.71
CA ASP A 125 18.08 -8.66 1.05
C ASP A 125 17.91 -10.08 1.62
N ASN A 126 18.96 -10.89 1.50
CA ASN A 126 19.03 -12.22 2.07
C ASN A 126 17.92 -13.19 1.60
N VAL A 127 17.46 -13.04 0.36
CA VAL A 127 16.38 -13.86 -0.22
C VAL A 127 16.93 -15.01 -1.06
N GLY A 128 18.19 -14.99 -1.46
CA GLY A 128 18.77 -16.03 -2.32
C GLY A 128 20.28 -16.06 -2.30
N GLU A 129 20.84 -17.09 -2.91
CA GLU A 129 22.28 -17.21 -3.07
C GLU A 129 22.81 -16.19 -4.10
N PRO A 130 24.02 -15.64 -3.91
CA PRO A 130 24.69 -14.84 -4.92
C PRO A 130 24.87 -15.62 -6.22
N TYR A 131 24.72 -14.93 -7.34
CA TYR A 131 24.96 -15.58 -8.64
C TYR A 131 25.50 -14.61 -9.68
N VAL A 132 26.19 -15.19 -10.66
CA VAL A 132 26.53 -14.56 -11.95
C VAL A 132 25.99 -15.47 -13.04
N ARG A 133 25.12 -14.93 -13.89
CA ARG A 133 24.54 -15.66 -15.02
C ARG A 133 24.82 -14.92 -16.31
N VAL A 134 25.32 -15.64 -17.30
CA VAL A 134 25.42 -15.17 -18.69
C VAL A 134 24.29 -15.85 -19.46
N ARG A 135 23.41 -15.07 -20.05
CA ARG A 135 22.37 -15.58 -20.96
C ARG A 135 22.69 -15.12 -22.37
N ILE A 136 22.91 -16.05 -23.24
CA ILE A 136 22.94 -15.84 -24.69
C ILE A 136 21.52 -16.20 -25.17
N ARG A 137 20.82 -15.25 -25.79
CA ARG A 137 19.48 -15.48 -26.33
C ARG A 137 19.65 -15.88 -27.79
N GLU A 138 19.14 -17.07 -28.17
CA GLU A 138 18.98 -17.43 -29.55
C GLU A 138 17.80 -16.62 -30.13
N GLU A 139 18.00 -16.02 -31.31
CA GLU A 139 17.05 -15.09 -31.97
C GLU A 139 15.61 -15.62 -32.09
N ASP A 140 15.44 -16.93 -32.14
CA ASP A 140 14.17 -17.56 -32.51
C ASP A 140 13.20 -17.84 -31.35
N ARG A 141 13.63 -17.79 -30.11
CA ARG A 141 12.78 -18.14 -28.95
C ARG A 141 12.06 -16.96 -28.29
N SER A 142 12.48 -15.72 -28.53
CA SER A 142 11.96 -14.55 -27.83
C SER A 142 10.83 -13.81 -28.54
N GLY A 143 10.65 -14.04 -29.85
CA GLY A 143 9.73 -13.24 -30.67
C GLY A 143 8.24 -13.58 -30.52
N ARG A 144 7.89 -14.74 -29.95
CA ARG A 144 6.48 -15.18 -29.97
C ARG A 144 5.62 -14.61 -28.84
N CYS A 145 6.18 -14.35 -27.67
CA CYS A 145 5.40 -13.88 -26.51
C CYS A 145 5.75 -12.45 -26.05
N TYR A 146 6.98 -11.98 -26.24
CA TYR A 146 7.47 -10.71 -25.65
C TYR A 146 8.03 -9.73 -26.68
N GLY A 147 7.81 -9.94 -27.96
CA GLY A 147 8.35 -9.10 -29.04
C GLY A 147 9.85 -9.33 -29.29
N LYS A 148 10.44 -8.49 -30.15
CA LYS A 148 11.88 -8.57 -30.47
C LYS A 148 12.71 -8.18 -29.26
N MET A 149 13.57 -9.07 -28.80
CA MET A 149 14.58 -8.81 -27.78
C MET A 149 15.96 -8.81 -28.40
N SER A 150 16.90 -8.02 -27.84
CA SER A 150 18.30 -8.02 -28.28
C SER A 150 18.92 -9.43 -28.13
N SER A 151 19.70 -9.84 -29.13
CA SER A 151 20.50 -11.06 -29.11
C SER A 151 21.80 -10.92 -28.29
N ASP A 152 22.11 -9.72 -27.82
CA ASP A 152 23.33 -9.49 -27.06
C ASP A 152 23.37 -10.33 -25.77
N PRO A 153 24.55 -10.82 -25.39
CA PRO A 153 24.72 -11.53 -24.13
C PRO A 153 24.32 -10.65 -22.94
N VAL A 154 23.40 -11.12 -22.12
CA VAL A 154 23.01 -10.42 -20.90
C VAL A 154 23.70 -11.06 -19.69
N ILE A 155 24.59 -10.30 -19.06
CA ILE A 155 25.22 -10.69 -17.80
C ILE A 155 24.36 -10.20 -16.65
N SER A 156 23.80 -11.11 -15.89
CA SER A 156 23.06 -10.80 -14.67
C SER A 156 23.89 -11.21 -13.46
N LYS A 157 24.15 -10.24 -12.57
CA LYS A 157 24.83 -10.45 -11.30
C LYS A 157 23.85 -10.12 -10.17
N SER A 158 23.87 -10.89 -9.13
CA SER A 158 23.16 -10.58 -7.89
C SER A 158 24.01 -11.08 -6.72
N ASP A 159 24.03 -10.27 -5.67
CA ASP A 159 24.43 -10.72 -4.34
C ASP A 159 23.31 -11.61 -3.74
N SER A 160 23.06 -11.55 -2.46
CA SER A 160 21.92 -12.24 -1.84
C SER A 160 20.59 -11.50 -2.01
N SER A 161 20.57 -10.28 -2.58
CA SER A 161 19.37 -9.49 -2.77
C SER A 161 18.57 -9.91 -4.01
N ARG A 162 17.26 -9.72 -3.97
CA ARG A 162 16.36 -9.94 -5.13
C ARG A 162 15.43 -8.75 -5.29
N LEU A 163 15.14 -8.43 -6.55
CA LEU A 163 14.13 -7.44 -6.87
C LEU A 163 12.78 -7.87 -6.25
N SER A 164 12.11 -6.92 -5.63
CA SER A 164 10.79 -7.12 -5.07
C SER A 164 9.81 -7.65 -6.11
N THR A 165 8.99 -8.61 -5.71
CA THR A 165 7.92 -9.20 -6.54
C THR A 165 6.56 -8.63 -6.14
N ASP A 166 5.51 -9.06 -6.82
CA ASP A 166 4.11 -8.73 -6.47
C ASP A 166 3.58 -9.52 -5.26
N VAL A 167 4.36 -10.47 -4.72
CA VAL A 167 4.06 -11.16 -3.47
C VAL A 167 5.06 -10.73 -2.40
N LEU A 168 4.58 -9.95 -1.44
CA LEU A 168 5.37 -9.35 -0.36
C LEU A 168 5.12 -10.09 0.95
N LYS A 169 6.16 -10.66 1.55
CA LYS A 169 6.06 -11.36 2.83
C LYS A 169 6.48 -10.44 3.98
N PHE A 170 5.51 -10.01 4.76
CA PHE A 170 5.74 -9.19 5.96
C PHE A 170 4.96 -9.76 7.14
N SER A 171 5.58 -9.79 8.32
CA SER A 171 4.88 -10.12 9.56
C SER A 171 3.97 -8.97 9.98
N LYS A 172 2.88 -9.28 10.66
CA LYS A 172 2.13 -8.26 11.40
C LYS A 172 3.01 -7.68 12.50
N ASP A 173 2.88 -6.40 12.74
CA ASP A 173 3.46 -5.78 13.93
C ASP A 173 2.91 -6.47 15.18
N ASN A 174 3.73 -6.59 16.24
CA ASN A 174 3.31 -7.25 17.47
C ASN A 174 2.03 -6.64 18.01
N CYS A 175 0.95 -7.45 18.08
CA CYS A 175 -0.36 -7.03 18.55
C CYS A 175 -0.38 -6.47 20.00
N ARG A 176 0.71 -6.64 20.76
CA ARG A 176 0.85 -6.11 22.14
C ARG A 176 1.00 -4.60 22.19
N THR A 177 1.38 -3.95 21.09
CA THR A 177 1.57 -2.49 21.01
C THR A 177 0.56 -1.80 20.10
N ALA A 178 -0.20 -2.56 19.28
CA ALA A 178 -1.24 -2.03 18.43
C ALA A 178 -2.58 -2.12 19.19
N THR A 179 -3.20 -0.98 19.41
CA THR A 179 -4.53 -0.82 20.02
C THR A 179 -5.63 -1.58 19.29
N ASN A 180 -5.38 -2.00 18.04
CA ASN A 180 -6.28 -2.80 17.21
C ASN A 180 -5.49 -3.86 16.44
N GLY A 181 -5.89 -5.10 16.53
CA GLY A 181 -5.29 -6.24 15.83
C GLY A 181 -5.40 -6.20 14.30
N THR A 182 -5.88 -5.09 13.73
CA THR A 182 -6.08 -4.86 12.28
C THR A 182 -5.01 -3.94 11.65
N ALA A 183 -4.11 -3.35 12.45
CA ALA A 183 -3.08 -2.45 11.95
C ALA A 183 -2.22 -3.12 10.85
N LYS A 184 -1.96 -2.39 9.78
CA LYS A 184 -1.04 -2.83 8.71
C LYS A 184 0.41 -2.71 9.20
N PRO A 185 1.32 -3.63 8.81
CA PRO A 185 2.72 -3.57 9.21
C PRO A 185 3.41 -2.31 8.68
N VAL A 186 4.12 -1.61 9.56
CA VAL A 186 4.89 -0.41 9.17
C VAL A 186 5.91 -0.75 8.09
N ALA A 187 6.63 -1.87 8.22
CA ALA A 187 7.63 -2.30 7.25
C ALA A 187 7.05 -2.56 5.85
N LEU A 188 5.82 -3.10 5.74
CA LEU A 188 5.12 -3.25 4.46
C LEU A 188 4.81 -1.88 3.85
N LEU A 189 4.27 -0.95 4.64
CA LEU A 189 3.91 0.39 4.20
C LEU A 189 5.14 1.18 3.74
N GLU A 190 6.26 1.08 4.47
CA GLU A 190 7.54 1.66 4.06
C GLU A 190 8.03 1.11 2.72
N HIS A 191 7.93 -0.23 2.55
CA HIS A 191 8.32 -0.88 1.31
C HIS A 191 7.50 -0.37 0.13
N LEU A 192 6.17 -0.27 0.27
CA LEU A 192 5.27 0.27 -0.74
C LEU A 192 5.58 1.76 -1.03
N MET A 193 5.84 2.57 -0.01
CA MET A 193 6.20 3.98 -0.19
C MET A 193 7.51 4.13 -0.96
N ARG A 194 8.53 3.31 -0.64
CA ARG A 194 9.80 3.31 -1.38
C ARG A 194 9.62 2.91 -2.84
N MET A 195 8.70 1.95 -3.14
CA MET A 195 8.42 1.53 -4.53
C MET A 195 7.73 2.64 -5.33
N TYR A 196 6.80 3.39 -4.74
CA TYR A 196 5.86 4.24 -5.47
C TYR A 196 5.99 5.74 -5.20
N SER A 197 6.96 6.16 -4.42
CA SER A 197 7.23 7.59 -4.15
C SER A 197 8.71 7.83 -3.86
N ASP A 198 9.10 9.10 -3.93
CA ASP A 198 10.40 9.57 -3.48
C ASP A 198 10.28 10.33 -2.15
N GLU A 199 11.44 10.59 -1.52
CA GLU A 199 11.52 11.45 -0.34
C GLU A 199 10.97 12.85 -0.62
N GLY A 200 10.31 13.44 0.35
CA GLY A 200 9.67 14.75 0.23
C GLY A 200 8.31 14.76 -0.48
N MET A 201 7.91 13.65 -1.14
CA MET A 201 6.57 13.52 -1.72
C MET A 201 5.49 13.42 -0.64
N THR A 202 4.26 13.82 -0.99
CA THR A 202 3.11 13.82 -0.08
C THR A 202 2.31 12.53 -0.23
N VAL A 203 2.17 11.79 0.86
CA VAL A 203 1.36 10.57 0.99
C VAL A 203 0.06 10.89 1.72
N LEU A 204 -1.05 10.38 1.23
CA LEU A 204 -2.37 10.45 1.87
C LEU A 204 -2.81 9.07 2.34
N ASP A 205 -3.30 9.01 3.57
CA ASP A 205 -4.13 7.92 4.10
C ASP A 205 -5.43 8.52 4.67
N ASN A 206 -6.53 8.28 3.98
CA ASN A 206 -7.82 8.86 4.37
C ASN A 206 -8.62 8.00 5.36
N CYS A 207 -8.05 6.90 5.84
CA CYS A 207 -8.61 6.05 6.92
C CYS A 207 -7.46 5.62 7.83
N LEU A 208 -6.83 6.61 8.49
CA LEU A 208 -5.55 6.49 9.21
C LEU A 208 -5.49 5.35 10.23
N GLY A 209 -6.61 5.09 10.91
CA GLY A 209 -6.66 4.09 11.97
C GLY A 209 -5.62 4.35 13.07
N SER A 210 -4.78 3.37 13.33
CA SER A 210 -3.75 3.42 14.39
C SER A 210 -2.45 4.14 14.00
N GLY A 211 -2.39 4.80 12.85
CA GLY A 211 -1.25 5.63 12.43
C GLY A 211 -0.04 4.89 11.86
N SER A 212 -0.17 3.62 11.47
CA SER A 212 0.95 2.87 10.88
C SER A 212 1.51 3.54 9.63
N THR A 213 0.63 4.11 8.78
CA THR A 213 1.00 4.80 7.54
C THR A 213 1.75 6.10 7.83
N ALA A 214 1.38 6.83 8.89
CA ALA A 214 2.09 8.03 9.33
C ALA A 214 3.53 7.71 9.80
N ILE A 215 3.70 6.62 10.56
CA ILE A 215 5.02 6.15 11.00
C ILE A 215 5.87 5.76 9.78
N ALA A 216 5.31 5.02 8.83
CA ALA A 216 6.00 4.63 7.62
C ALA A 216 6.43 5.84 6.77
N ALA A 217 5.57 6.86 6.67
CA ALA A 217 5.89 8.11 5.97
C ALA A 217 7.05 8.85 6.65
N HIS A 218 7.03 8.94 8.00
CA HIS A 218 8.13 9.52 8.77
C HIS A 218 9.44 8.77 8.51
N ASN A 219 9.45 7.46 8.69
CA ASN A 219 10.65 6.62 8.55
C ASN A 219 11.24 6.66 7.13
N THR A 220 10.45 7.02 6.15
CA THR A 220 10.85 7.07 4.74
C THR A 220 10.97 8.50 4.19
N ASN A 221 10.96 9.53 5.05
CA ASN A 221 11.12 10.95 4.70
C ASN A 221 10.04 11.48 3.74
N ARG A 222 8.78 11.06 3.87
CA ARG A 222 7.64 11.56 3.11
C ARG A 222 6.84 12.57 3.93
N ASN A 223 6.26 13.58 3.27
CA ASN A 223 5.18 14.36 3.86
C ASN A 223 3.93 13.49 3.94
N PHE A 224 3.10 13.71 4.94
CA PHE A 224 1.96 12.85 5.20
C PHE A 224 0.71 13.64 5.57
N ILE A 225 -0.42 13.20 5.05
CA ILE A 225 -1.76 13.65 5.46
C ILE A 225 -2.53 12.40 5.88
N GLY A 226 -2.94 12.35 7.15
CA GLY A 226 -3.79 11.29 7.69
C GLY A 226 -5.16 11.84 8.08
N ILE A 227 -6.23 11.15 7.67
CA ILE A 227 -7.60 11.53 8.05
C ILE A 227 -8.20 10.37 8.84
N GLU A 228 -8.85 10.67 9.96
CA GLU A 228 -9.52 9.68 10.80
C GLU A 228 -10.86 10.24 11.31
N LEU A 229 -11.91 9.46 11.11
CA LEU A 229 -13.25 9.82 11.55
C LEU A 229 -13.40 9.68 13.07
N HIS A 230 -12.86 8.58 13.62
CA HIS A 230 -13.03 8.20 15.01
C HIS A 230 -11.98 8.85 15.92
N GLN A 231 -12.41 9.78 16.76
CA GLN A 231 -11.51 10.47 17.70
C GLN A 231 -10.65 9.53 18.56
N PRO A 232 -11.17 8.44 19.15
CA PRO A 232 -10.35 7.51 19.93
C PRO A 232 -9.24 6.84 19.10
N MET A 233 -9.47 6.58 17.81
CA MET A 233 -8.47 6.02 16.91
C MET A 233 -7.39 7.05 16.58
N LEU A 234 -7.79 8.28 16.33
CA LEU A 234 -6.87 9.40 16.10
C LEU A 234 -6.00 9.66 17.33
N ASP A 235 -6.59 9.62 18.53
CA ASP A 235 -5.85 9.79 19.80
C ASP A 235 -4.84 8.65 20.00
N ALA A 236 -5.22 7.41 19.68
CA ALA A 236 -4.31 6.28 19.72
C ALA A 236 -3.16 6.42 18.70
N ALA A 237 -3.44 6.93 17.50
CA ALA A 237 -2.41 7.22 16.51
C ALA A 237 -1.44 8.30 17.01
N LYS A 238 -1.96 9.41 17.57
CA LYS A 238 -1.17 10.48 18.16
C LYS A 238 -0.28 9.97 19.28
N GLN A 239 -0.82 9.22 20.24
CA GLN A 239 -0.04 8.62 21.33
C GLN A 239 1.09 7.71 20.82
N ARG A 240 0.85 7.00 19.72
CA ARG A 240 1.84 6.12 19.09
C ARG A 240 2.97 6.92 18.44
N LEU A 241 2.63 8.04 17.78
CA LEU A 241 3.61 8.96 17.20
C LEU A 241 4.43 9.68 18.29
N ASP A 242 3.78 10.15 19.36
CA ASP A 242 4.44 10.80 20.51
C ASP A 242 5.49 9.88 21.15
N LYS A 243 5.15 8.59 21.35
CA LYS A 243 6.09 7.58 21.87
C LYS A 243 7.33 7.38 21.02
N LEU A 244 7.24 7.68 19.74
CA LEU A 244 8.34 7.59 18.77
C LEU A 244 9.04 8.94 18.54
N GLY A 245 8.61 10.01 19.24
CA GLY A 245 9.14 11.36 19.05
C GLY A 245 8.82 12.00 17.71
N ILE A 246 7.76 11.54 17.04
CA ILE A 246 7.34 12.03 15.74
C ILE A 246 6.40 13.22 15.93
N THR A 247 6.79 14.39 15.41
CA THR A 247 5.98 15.61 15.46
C THR A 247 4.94 15.64 14.35
N TYR A 248 3.77 16.18 14.65
CA TYR A 248 2.64 16.33 13.71
C TYR A 248 1.83 17.61 13.99
N ASP A 249 1.08 18.09 12.99
CA ASP A 249 0.12 19.20 13.06
C ASP A 249 -1.32 18.68 13.09
#